data_50bd8c19b7d1682d320329dc96e7b513
#
_entry.id   50bd8c19b7d1682d320329dc96e7b513
#
_cell.length_a   1.000
_cell.length_b   1.000
_cell.length_c   1.000
_cell.angle_alpha   90.00
_cell.angle_beta   90.00
_cell.angle_gamma   90.00
#
_symmetry.space_group_name_H-M   'P 1'
#
loop_
_entity.id
_entity.type
_entity.pdbx_description
1 polymer ?
#
loop_
_entity_poly.entity_id
_entity_poly.type
_entity_poly.pdbx_seq_one_letter_code
_entity_poly.pdbx_strand_id
1 'polypeptide(L)'
;MNQVERPPIEGAPVVGVTGTYYTDLNDVRFEIALDTAKKWKELELPFVVVDGSPDSKVAGALRARAATVLTAYALGIASQRQEGARYVIDQGGNKIITSEPEKPSMPEFAEEISRMLDKNSVVVIGRTEASKESMPPFQRRTEELAGWVLERTLGLPPDALAGPRGYSRQGIQHLLRYPSDRPGMNNWVYMYDNPLAARANGESVGEIKVDLIYPESQVEQETDNPTFDRKRYEQFALQLNYLLRRPEVKQPADDLRNMVLGRLALMPERPTDKEIKEFFNTLEAEARGFGYKNNKDTQYLSL
;
A
#
# COMPACT_ATOMS: atom_id res chain seq x y z
N MET A 1 16.25 -29.10 -16.18
CA MET A 1 15.85 -27.72 -15.98
C MET A 1 16.94 -27.03 -15.18
N ASN A 2 17.62 -26.04 -15.75
CA ASN A 2 18.58 -25.25 -14.99
C ASN A 2 17.84 -24.54 -13.85
N GLN A 3 18.27 -24.76 -12.61
CA GLN A 3 17.75 -23.99 -11.48
C GLN A 3 18.07 -22.52 -11.72
N VAL A 4 17.04 -21.68 -11.73
CA VAL A 4 17.23 -20.23 -11.79
C VAL A 4 17.86 -19.80 -10.47
N GLU A 5 19.07 -19.29 -10.53
CA GLU A 5 19.80 -18.82 -9.37
C GLU A 5 19.06 -17.61 -8.75
N ARG A 6 18.86 -17.66 -7.42
CA ARG A 6 18.18 -16.60 -6.66
C ARG A 6 19.20 -15.85 -5.84
N PRO A 7 19.10 -14.51 -5.78
CA PRO A 7 19.95 -13.73 -4.89
C PRO A 7 19.76 -14.17 -3.42
N PRO A 8 20.84 -14.30 -2.64
CA PRO A 8 20.75 -14.68 -1.23
C PRO A 8 20.07 -13.59 -0.40
N ILE A 9 19.32 -13.99 0.64
CA ILE A 9 18.68 -13.06 1.57
C ILE A 9 19.66 -12.57 2.63
N GLU A 10 20.50 -13.47 3.13
CA GLU A 10 21.56 -13.11 4.07
C GLU A 10 22.56 -12.14 3.44
N GLY A 11 22.82 -11.02 4.10
CA GLY A 11 23.72 -9.98 3.60
C GLY A 11 23.12 -9.05 2.53
N ALA A 12 21.92 -9.33 2.03
CA ALA A 12 21.26 -8.42 1.10
C ALA A 12 20.95 -7.07 1.77
N PRO A 13 21.15 -5.95 1.03
CA PRO A 13 20.85 -4.61 1.59
C PRO A 13 19.36 -4.43 1.95
N VAL A 14 18.50 -5.08 1.21
CA VAL A 14 17.05 -5.10 1.43
C VAL A 14 16.41 -6.24 0.63
N VAL A 15 15.26 -6.74 1.09
CA VAL A 15 14.49 -7.80 0.45
C VAL A 15 13.09 -7.29 0.07
N GLY A 16 12.68 -7.49 -1.18
CA GLY A 16 11.31 -7.26 -1.59
C GLY A 16 10.37 -8.33 -1.04
N VAL A 17 9.20 -7.93 -0.51
CA VAL A 17 8.18 -8.85 0.02
C VAL A 17 6.82 -8.47 -0.55
N THR A 18 6.12 -9.43 -1.15
CA THR A 18 4.76 -9.23 -1.67
C THR A 18 3.86 -10.42 -1.39
N GLY A 19 2.54 -10.18 -1.44
CA GLY A 19 1.53 -11.24 -1.51
C GLY A 19 0.84 -11.21 -2.86
N THR A 20 0.51 -12.39 -3.41
CA THR A 20 -0.21 -12.53 -4.68
C THR A 20 -1.45 -13.39 -4.52
N TYR A 21 -2.45 -13.10 -5.34
CA TYR A 21 -3.64 -13.92 -5.52
C TYR A 21 -4.23 -13.65 -6.92
N TYR A 22 -3.95 -14.52 -7.86
CA TYR A 22 -4.46 -14.45 -9.23
C TYR A 22 -5.30 -15.69 -9.54
N THR A 23 -6.52 -15.47 -9.98
CA THR A 23 -7.43 -16.55 -10.39
C THR A 23 -7.37 -16.83 -11.89
N ASP A 24 -6.81 -15.91 -12.66
CA ASP A 24 -6.63 -15.99 -14.11
C ASP A 24 -5.19 -15.66 -14.49
N LEU A 25 -4.55 -16.53 -15.25
CA LEU A 25 -3.20 -16.33 -15.78
C LEU A 25 -3.13 -15.22 -16.85
N ASN A 26 -4.28 -14.86 -17.44
CA ASN A 26 -4.38 -13.77 -18.41
C ASN A 26 -4.72 -12.42 -17.75
N ASP A 27 -4.75 -12.34 -16.41
CA ASP A 27 -4.92 -11.05 -15.72
C ASP A 27 -3.70 -10.16 -16.02
N VAL A 28 -3.95 -8.96 -16.57
CA VAL A 28 -2.90 -8.00 -16.91
C VAL A 28 -1.99 -7.68 -15.71
N ARG A 29 -2.53 -7.74 -14.49
CA ARG A 29 -1.76 -7.52 -13.27
C ARG A 29 -0.78 -8.65 -13.00
N PHE A 30 -1.10 -9.89 -13.43
CA PHE A 30 -0.17 -11.00 -13.31
C PHE A 30 1.06 -10.82 -14.20
N GLU A 31 0.89 -10.37 -15.44
CA GLU A 31 2.01 -10.03 -16.33
C GLU A 31 2.89 -8.92 -15.73
N ILE A 32 2.28 -7.87 -15.19
CA ILE A 32 3.02 -6.80 -14.50
C ILE A 32 3.78 -7.34 -13.27
N ALA A 33 3.20 -8.28 -12.52
CA ALA A 33 3.88 -8.92 -11.39
C ALA A 33 5.09 -9.75 -11.81
N LEU A 34 5.02 -10.42 -12.98
CA LEU A 34 6.16 -11.13 -13.56
C LEU A 34 7.28 -10.16 -13.95
N ASP A 35 6.95 -8.99 -14.50
CA ASP A 35 7.92 -7.96 -14.82
C ASP A 35 8.56 -7.37 -13.55
N THR A 36 7.77 -7.17 -12.50
CA THR A 36 8.29 -6.77 -11.19
C THR A 36 9.30 -7.79 -10.65
N ALA A 37 8.97 -9.08 -10.66
CA ALA A 37 9.90 -10.13 -10.22
C ALA A 37 11.18 -10.17 -11.06
N LYS A 38 11.07 -9.96 -12.37
CA LYS A 38 12.22 -9.86 -13.29
C LYS A 38 13.12 -8.68 -12.92
N LYS A 39 12.55 -7.51 -12.60
CA LYS A 39 13.29 -6.31 -12.20
C LYS A 39 14.08 -6.51 -10.91
N TRP A 40 13.48 -7.13 -9.87
CA TRP A 40 14.19 -7.49 -8.64
C TRP A 40 15.42 -8.37 -8.94
N LYS A 41 15.26 -9.35 -9.83
CA LYS A 41 16.37 -10.21 -10.27
C LYS A 41 17.46 -9.43 -11.00
N GLU A 42 17.09 -8.56 -11.95
CA GLU A 42 18.03 -7.76 -12.75
C GLU A 42 18.92 -6.86 -11.87
N LEU A 43 18.40 -6.43 -10.72
CA LEU A 43 19.13 -5.65 -9.72
C LEU A 43 19.84 -6.52 -8.67
N GLU A 44 19.85 -7.85 -8.85
CA GLU A 44 20.45 -8.82 -7.93
C GLU A 44 19.92 -8.73 -6.50
N LEU A 45 18.66 -8.27 -6.35
CA LEU A 45 17.98 -8.14 -5.07
C LEU A 45 17.02 -9.31 -4.84
N PRO A 46 16.97 -9.90 -3.63
CA PRO A 46 16.04 -11.00 -3.36
C PRO A 46 14.59 -10.50 -3.30
N PHE A 47 13.69 -11.34 -3.84
CA PHE A 47 12.26 -11.07 -3.87
C PHE A 47 11.48 -12.26 -3.35
N VAL A 48 10.73 -12.06 -2.28
CA VAL A 48 9.87 -13.06 -1.63
C VAL A 48 8.42 -12.79 -1.97
N VAL A 49 7.78 -13.77 -2.57
CA VAL A 49 6.37 -13.75 -2.93
C VAL A 49 5.63 -14.79 -2.10
N VAL A 50 4.61 -14.37 -1.36
CA VAL A 50 3.69 -15.26 -0.66
C VAL A 50 2.44 -15.42 -1.53
N ASP A 51 2.36 -16.54 -2.23
CA ASP A 51 1.33 -16.79 -3.23
C ASP A 51 0.17 -17.62 -2.69
N GLY A 52 -1.04 -17.05 -2.79
CA GLY A 52 -2.29 -17.71 -2.44
C GLY A 52 -3.13 -18.11 -3.65
N SER A 53 -2.58 -18.00 -4.87
CA SER A 53 -3.31 -18.31 -6.10
C SER A 53 -3.70 -19.78 -6.18
N PRO A 54 -4.90 -20.10 -6.68
CA PRO A 54 -5.36 -21.49 -6.77
C PRO A 54 -4.63 -22.30 -7.86
N ASP A 55 -4.11 -21.65 -8.91
CA ASP A 55 -3.35 -22.32 -9.97
C ASP A 55 -1.84 -22.29 -9.65
N SER A 56 -1.26 -23.47 -9.47
CA SER A 56 0.18 -23.65 -9.23
C SER A 56 1.10 -23.12 -10.34
N LYS A 57 0.57 -22.87 -11.54
CA LYS A 57 1.30 -22.25 -12.64
C LYS A 57 1.72 -20.82 -12.31
N VAL A 58 0.93 -20.08 -11.51
CA VAL A 58 1.28 -18.75 -11.00
C VAL A 58 2.61 -18.82 -10.24
N ALA A 59 2.67 -19.67 -9.22
CA ALA A 59 3.89 -19.87 -8.44
C ALA A 59 5.06 -20.35 -9.31
N GLY A 60 4.81 -21.23 -10.30
CA GLY A 60 5.80 -21.71 -11.25
C GLY A 60 6.42 -20.58 -12.09
N ALA A 61 5.57 -19.71 -12.64
CA ALA A 61 5.99 -18.57 -13.45
C ALA A 61 6.80 -17.54 -12.65
N LEU A 62 6.40 -17.25 -11.41
CA LEU A 62 7.14 -16.36 -10.50
C LEU A 62 8.51 -16.94 -10.14
N ARG A 63 8.61 -18.26 -9.85
CA ARG A 63 9.90 -18.93 -9.61
C ARG A 63 10.84 -18.86 -10.84
N ALA A 64 10.30 -18.95 -12.04
CA ALA A 64 11.06 -18.80 -13.27
C ALA A 64 11.67 -17.40 -13.45
N ARG A 65 11.14 -16.39 -12.74
CA ARG A 65 11.70 -15.02 -12.64
C ARG A 65 12.61 -14.81 -11.42
N ALA A 66 13.14 -15.89 -10.83
CA ALA A 66 14.00 -15.92 -9.66
C ALA A 66 13.35 -15.46 -8.34
N ALA A 67 12.04 -15.30 -8.25
CA ALA A 67 11.37 -15.06 -6.98
C ALA A 67 11.44 -16.28 -6.05
N THR A 68 11.62 -16.05 -4.75
CA THR A 68 11.36 -17.05 -3.72
C THR A 68 9.86 -17.09 -3.47
N VAL A 69 9.19 -18.16 -3.84
CA VAL A 69 7.73 -18.26 -3.73
C VAL A 69 7.34 -19.21 -2.60
N LEU A 70 6.68 -18.66 -1.59
CA LEU A 70 6.04 -19.38 -0.49
C LEU A 70 4.56 -19.61 -0.85
N THR A 71 4.00 -20.73 -0.40
CA THR A 71 2.54 -20.94 -0.46
C THR A 71 1.91 -20.26 0.75
N ALA A 72 0.94 -19.39 0.53
CA ALA A 72 0.28 -18.66 1.60
C ALA A 72 -0.43 -19.62 2.58
N TYR A 73 -0.13 -19.51 3.87
CA TYR A 73 -0.84 -20.22 4.92
C TYR A 73 -2.24 -19.63 5.16
N ALA A 74 -2.33 -18.28 5.11
CA ALA A 74 -3.59 -17.56 5.22
C ALA A 74 -3.71 -16.52 4.10
N LEU A 75 -4.89 -16.46 3.48
CA LEU A 75 -5.17 -15.44 2.46
C LEU A 75 -5.42 -14.08 3.10
N GLY A 76 -4.98 -13.04 2.42
CA GLY A 76 -5.16 -11.66 2.79
C GLY A 76 -3.85 -10.92 2.93
N ILE A 77 -3.88 -9.64 2.58
CA ILE A 77 -2.66 -8.87 2.35
C ILE A 77 -1.77 -8.73 3.59
N ALA A 78 -2.35 -8.54 4.77
CA ALA A 78 -1.56 -8.41 5.99
C ALA A 78 -0.88 -9.72 6.37
N SER A 79 -1.61 -10.86 6.37
CA SER A 79 -1.07 -12.19 6.68
C SER A 79 0.04 -12.60 5.72
N GLN A 80 -0.16 -12.42 4.42
CA GLN A 80 0.86 -12.75 3.43
C GLN A 80 2.13 -11.91 3.60
N ARG A 81 2.00 -10.61 3.93
CA ARG A 81 3.16 -9.75 4.22
C ARG A 81 3.89 -10.17 5.50
N GLN A 82 3.15 -10.56 6.55
CA GLN A 82 3.74 -11.08 7.78
C GLN A 82 4.49 -12.39 7.55
N GLU A 83 3.93 -13.30 6.75
CA GLU A 83 4.56 -14.58 6.41
C GLU A 83 5.87 -14.36 5.65
N GLY A 84 5.85 -13.51 4.63
CA GLY A 84 7.05 -13.13 3.89
C GLY A 84 8.11 -12.45 4.77
N ALA A 85 7.70 -11.53 5.65
CA ALA A 85 8.60 -10.85 6.57
C ALA A 85 9.23 -11.83 7.58
N ARG A 86 8.47 -12.80 8.11
CA ARG A 86 8.98 -13.84 8.99
C ARG A 86 10.02 -14.69 8.27
N TYR A 87 9.71 -15.14 7.06
CA TYR A 87 10.66 -15.88 6.25
C TYR A 87 11.97 -15.13 6.04
N VAL A 88 11.90 -13.83 5.70
CA VAL A 88 13.12 -13.00 5.51
C VAL A 88 13.96 -12.95 6.79
N ILE A 89 13.34 -12.77 7.97
CA ILE A 89 14.07 -12.78 9.24
C ILE A 89 14.75 -14.12 9.50
N ASP A 90 14.03 -15.22 9.25
CA ASP A 90 14.53 -16.60 9.47
C ASP A 90 15.70 -16.92 8.52
N GLN A 91 15.78 -16.26 7.37
CA GLN A 91 16.90 -16.34 6.41
C GLN A 91 18.00 -15.29 6.65
N GLY A 92 18.02 -14.62 7.81
CA GLY A 92 19.06 -13.65 8.18
C GLY A 92 18.89 -12.23 7.61
N GLY A 93 17.78 -11.94 6.91
CA GLY A 93 17.49 -10.61 6.38
C GLY A 93 17.13 -9.62 7.49
N ASN A 94 17.44 -8.34 7.29
CA ASN A 94 17.29 -7.29 8.29
C ASN A 94 16.42 -6.11 7.84
N LYS A 95 16.18 -5.97 6.54
CA LYS A 95 15.37 -4.90 5.95
C LYS A 95 14.47 -5.47 4.88
N ILE A 96 13.23 -5.01 4.85
CA ILE A 96 12.27 -5.39 3.81
C ILE A 96 11.61 -4.16 3.19
N ILE A 97 11.20 -4.30 1.94
CA ILE A 97 10.25 -3.41 1.27
C ILE A 97 9.02 -4.23 0.94
N THR A 98 7.87 -3.88 1.53
CA THR A 98 6.59 -4.45 1.12
C THR A 98 5.98 -3.56 0.05
N SER A 99 5.52 -4.14 -1.06
CA SER A 99 4.81 -3.41 -2.13
C SER A 99 3.75 -4.30 -2.76
N GLU A 100 2.86 -3.72 -3.55
CA GLU A 100 2.03 -4.48 -4.47
C GLU A 100 2.93 -5.16 -5.51
N PRO A 101 2.56 -6.37 -5.99
CA PRO A 101 3.35 -7.06 -7.00
C PRO A 101 3.37 -6.33 -8.35
N GLU A 102 2.37 -5.47 -8.60
CA GLU A 102 2.21 -4.70 -9.83
C GLU A 102 2.96 -3.34 -9.79
N LYS A 103 4.17 -3.31 -9.22
CA LYS A 103 5.00 -2.09 -9.12
C LYS A 103 6.41 -2.34 -9.68
N PRO A 104 6.56 -2.44 -11.02
CA PRO A 104 7.84 -2.82 -11.64
C PRO A 104 8.97 -1.79 -11.44
N SER A 105 8.65 -0.52 -11.14
CA SER A 105 9.66 0.49 -10.80
C SER A 105 10.14 0.45 -9.35
N MET A 106 9.44 -0.25 -8.44
CA MET A 106 9.80 -0.29 -7.01
C MET A 106 11.23 -0.75 -6.75
N PRO A 107 11.78 -1.78 -7.41
CA PRO A 107 13.15 -2.23 -7.18
C PRO A 107 14.22 -1.17 -7.42
N GLU A 108 13.97 -0.22 -8.32
CA GLU A 108 14.92 0.86 -8.67
C GLU A 108 15.22 1.80 -7.48
N PHE A 109 14.31 1.88 -6.52
CA PHE A 109 14.44 2.71 -5.30
C PHE A 109 14.92 1.91 -4.07
N ALA A 110 15.17 0.62 -4.23
CA ALA A 110 15.46 -0.29 -3.13
C ALA A 110 16.70 0.12 -2.31
N GLU A 111 17.76 0.58 -2.98
CA GLU A 111 18.99 1.03 -2.32
C GLU A 111 18.77 2.31 -1.50
N GLU A 112 18.05 3.28 -2.04
CA GLU A 112 17.75 4.53 -1.35
C GLU A 112 16.86 4.27 -0.13
N ILE A 113 15.83 3.44 -0.27
CA ILE A 113 14.97 3.01 0.83
C ILE A 113 15.79 2.27 1.89
N SER A 114 16.71 1.39 1.47
CA SER A 114 17.61 0.67 2.39
C SER A 114 18.45 1.63 3.23
N ARG A 115 19.04 2.68 2.61
CA ARG A 115 19.80 3.72 3.33
C ARG A 115 18.92 4.50 4.33
N MET A 116 17.67 4.77 3.99
CA MET A 116 16.74 5.42 4.91
C MET A 116 16.41 4.52 6.11
N LEU A 117 16.34 3.21 5.92
CA LEU A 117 16.09 2.22 6.96
C LEU A 117 17.25 2.05 7.96
N ASP A 118 18.43 2.58 7.67
CA ASP A 118 19.53 2.68 8.66
C ASP A 118 19.21 3.66 9.81
N LYS A 119 18.30 4.60 9.57
CA LYS A 119 17.94 5.66 10.53
C LYS A 119 16.46 5.62 10.96
N ASN A 120 15.64 4.80 10.29
CA ASN A 120 14.20 4.75 10.52
C ASN A 120 13.75 3.31 10.71
N SER A 121 12.85 3.09 11.65
CA SER A 121 12.21 1.78 11.84
C SER A 121 11.26 1.48 10.69
N VAL A 122 10.50 2.48 10.25
CA VAL A 122 9.55 2.39 9.14
C VAL A 122 9.78 3.54 8.18
N VAL A 123 9.74 3.26 6.88
CA VAL A 123 9.75 4.27 5.81
C VAL A 123 8.43 4.19 5.05
N VAL A 124 7.68 5.28 5.05
CA VAL A 124 6.50 5.47 4.21
C VAL A 124 6.99 5.83 2.81
N ILE A 125 6.64 5.00 1.83
CA ILE A 125 7.04 5.21 0.44
C ILE A 125 5.84 5.81 -0.28
N GLY A 126 5.89 7.13 -0.43
CA GLY A 126 4.90 7.92 -1.16
C GLY A 126 5.23 8.05 -2.64
N ARG A 127 4.35 8.72 -3.36
CA ARG A 127 4.44 8.93 -4.81
C ARG A 127 4.75 10.38 -5.13
N THR A 128 5.53 10.59 -6.18
CA THR A 128 5.68 11.93 -6.80
C THR A 128 4.36 12.39 -7.43
N GLU A 129 4.28 13.66 -7.80
CA GLU A 129 3.10 14.18 -8.51
C GLU A 129 2.90 13.48 -9.87
N ALA A 130 3.99 13.20 -10.60
CA ALA A 130 3.92 12.45 -11.86
C ALA A 130 3.31 11.05 -11.67
N SER A 131 3.67 10.36 -10.58
CA SER A 131 3.05 9.08 -10.23
C SER A 131 1.55 9.21 -9.92
N LYS A 132 1.15 10.26 -9.21
CA LYS A 132 -0.26 10.51 -8.91
C LYS A 132 -1.06 10.86 -10.17
N GLU A 133 -0.46 11.62 -11.09
CA GLU A 133 -1.07 11.95 -12.38
C GLU A 133 -1.30 10.74 -13.27
N SER A 134 -0.47 9.69 -13.13
CA SER A 134 -0.64 8.43 -13.85
C SER A 134 -1.75 7.53 -13.30
N MET A 135 -2.34 7.84 -12.14
CA MET A 135 -3.37 7.01 -11.51
C MET A 135 -4.74 7.15 -12.18
N PRO A 136 -5.60 6.12 -12.11
CA PRO A 136 -7.01 6.28 -12.43
C PRO A 136 -7.62 7.46 -11.67
N PRO A 137 -8.39 8.36 -12.34
CA PRO A 137 -8.84 9.61 -11.73
C PRO A 137 -9.62 9.44 -10.43
N PHE A 138 -10.49 8.43 -10.35
CA PHE A 138 -11.27 8.18 -9.14
C PHE A 138 -10.39 7.69 -7.98
N GLN A 139 -9.43 6.82 -8.25
CA GLN A 139 -8.46 6.37 -7.24
C GLN A 139 -7.63 7.54 -6.72
N ARG A 140 -7.08 8.37 -7.60
CA ARG A 140 -6.33 9.57 -7.22
C ARG A 140 -7.14 10.43 -6.27
N ARG A 141 -8.37 10.77 -6.65
CA ARG A 141 -9.29 11.58 -5.85
C ARG A 141 -9.51 11.02 -4.44
N THR A 142 -9.81 9.73 -4.35
CA THR A 142 -10.09 9.08 -3.06
C THR A 142 -8.86 9.03 -2.16
N GLU A 143 -7.68 8.76 -2.73
CA GLU A 143 -6.44 8.66 -1.98
C GLU A 143 -5.90 10.04 -1.55
N GLU A 144 -6.03 11.07 -2.36
CA GLU A 144 -5.66 12.45 -1.98
C GLU A 144 -6.53 12.94 -0.82
N LEU A 145 -7.85 12.74 -0.87
CA LEU A 145 -8.75 13.13 0.21
C LEU A 145 -8.46 12.37 1.51
N ALA A 146 -8.33 11.04 1.43
CA ALA A 146 -8.01 10.24 2.60
C ALA A 146 -6.63 10.57 3.18
N GLY A 147 -5.62 10.77 2.34
CA GLY A 147 -4.28 11.18 2.76
C GLY A 147 -4.31 12.50 3.52
N TRP A 148 -5.04 13.49 3.00
CA TRP A 148 -5.23 14.77 3.68
C TRP A 148 -5.93 14.64 5.04
N VAL A 149 -6.98 13.80 5.14
CA VAL A 149 -7.66 13.51 6.41
C VAL A 149 -6.69 12.88 7.41
N LEU A 150 -5.92 11.87 6.98
CA LEU A 150 -4.99 11.16 7.87
C LEU A 150 -3.80 12.02 8.31
N GLU A 151 -3.31 12.90 7.45
CA GLU A 151 -2.29 13.88 7.82
C GLU A 151 -2.80 14.80 8.94
N ARG A 152 -3.99 15.37 8.78
CA ARG A 152 -4.58 16.32 9.73
C ARG A 152 -4.98 15.67 11.07
N THR A 153 -5.44 14.42 11.03
CA THR A 153 -5.95 13.72 12.22
C THR A 153 -4.90 12.89 12.95
N LEU A 154 -3.97 12.30 12.23
CA LEU A 154 -2.98 11.35 12.77
C LEU A 154 -1.53 11.78 12.54
N GLY A 155 -1.31 12.88 11.80
CA GLY A 155 0.03 13.34 11.42
C GLY A 155 0.78 12.36 10.52
N LEU A 156 0.07 11.46 9.83
CA LEU A 156 0.68 10.58 8.83
C LEU A 156 1.13 11.39 7.61
N PRO A 157 2.15 10.92 6.86
CA PRO A 157 2.50 11.56 5.60
C PRO A 157 1.30 11.64 4.64
N PRO A 158 1.19 12.72 3.83
CA PRO A 158 0.03 12.94 2.94
C PRO A 158 -0.25 11.80 1.96
N ASP A 159 0.79 11.07 1.53
CA ASP A 159 0.63 9.92 0.62
C ASP A 159 0.74 8.57 1.37
N ALA A 160 0.33 8.55 2.63
CA ALA A 160 0.33 7.31 3.42
C ALA A 160 -0.59 6.21 2.84
N LEU A 161 -1.47 6.51 1.87
CA LEU A 161 -2.26 5.51 1.15
C LEU A 161 -1.50 4.79 0.03
N ALA A 162 -0.35 5.28 -0.40
CA ALA A 162 0.54 4.48 -1.22
C ALA A 162 0.89 3.18 -0.48
N GLY A 163 0.70 2.03 -1.16
CA GLY A 163 0.85 0.71 -0.54
C GLY A 163 2.25 0.35 -0.04
N PRO A 164 3.34 0.81 -0.70
CA PRO A 164 4.68 0.38 -0.35
C PRO A 164 5.17 0.91 1.00
N ARG A 165 5.88 0.05 1.73
CA ARG A 165 6.52 0.38 3.03
C ARG A 165 7.90 -0.25 3.13
N GLY A 166 8.86 0.51 3.65
CA GLY A 166 10.14 -0.03 4.09
C GLY A 166 10.11 -0.32 5.59
N TYR A 167 10.76 -1.40 6.02
CA TYR A 167 10.90 -1.78 7.42
C TYR A 167 12.33 -2.21 7.71
N SER A 168 12.95 -1.62 8.73
CA SER A 168 14.16 -2.17 9.35
C SER A 168 13.82 -3.41 10.18
N ARG A 169 14.81 -4.11 10.73
CA ARG A 169 14.58 -5.25 11.63
C ARG A 169 13.66 -4.90 12.81
N GLN A 170 13.78 -3.69 13.35
CA GLN A 170 12.91 -3.19 14.41
C GLN A 170 11.51 -2.92 13.88
N GLY A 171 11.38 -2.27 12.73
CA GLY A 171 10.10 -1.99 12.08
C GLY A 171 9.32 -3.25 11.68
N ILE A 172 10.02 -4.31 11.28
CA ILE A 172 9.39 -5.61 10.97
C ILE A 172 8.63 -6.15 12.19
N GLN A 173 9.06 -5.88 13.43
CA GLN A 173 8.34 -6.34 14.61
C GLN A 173 6.94 -5.74 14.72
N HIS A 174 6.72 -4.50 14.26
CA HIS A 174 5.37 -3.92 14.21
C HIS A 174 4.49 -4.64 13.20
N LEU A 175 5.03 -4.93 12.01
CA LEU A 175 4.32 -5.73 11.01
C LEU A 175 3.95 -7.12 11.58
N LEU A 176 4.86 -7.82 12.23
CA LEU A 176 4.63 -9.17 12.77
C LEU A 176 3.65 -9.19 13.93
N ARG A 177 3.52 -8.11 14.71
CA ARG A 177 2.57 -7.98 15.82
C ARG A 177 1.19 -7.51 15.41
N TYR A 178 1.03 -7.04 14.17
CA TYR A 178 -0.27 -6.60 13.67
C TYR A 178 -1.26 -7.78 13.71
N PRO A 179 -2.48 -7.61 14.28
CA PRO A 179 -3.41 -8.70 14.53
C PRO A 179 -4.21 -9.12 13.27
N SER A 180 -3.51 -9.58 12.23
CA SER A 180 -4.12 -9.98 10.96
C SER A 180 -5.07 -11.19 11.08
N ASP A 181 -4.96 -11.97 12.15
CA ASP A 181 -5.80 -13.11 12.46
C ASP A 181 -7.19 -12.73 13.01
N ARG A 182 -7.36 -11.47 13.42
CA ARG A 182 -8.67 -10.99 13.90
C ARG A 182 -9.60 -10.67 12.74
N PRO A 183 -10.93 -10.93 12.89
CA PRO A 183 -11.92 -10.58 11.87
C PRO A 183 -11.80 -9.12 11.42
N GLY A 184 -11.77 -8.89 10.10
CA GLY A 184 -11.69 -7.57 9.51
C GLY A 184 -10.31 -6.89 9.57
N MET A 185 -9.27 -7.54 10.12
CA MET A 185 -7.92 -6.95 10.21
C MET A 185 -6.98 -7.41 9.09
N ASN A 186 -7.27 -8.48 8.37
CA ASN A 186 -6.42 -8.95 7.29
C ASN A 186 -6.63 -8.14 5.99
N ASN A 187 -6.33 -6.85 6.06
CA ASN A 187 -6.57 -5.87 5.01
C ASN A 187 -5.45 -4.81 4.97
N TRP A 188 -5.66 -3.72 4.23
CA TRP A 188 -4.71 -2.63 4.02
C TRP A 188 -4.42 -1.76 5.25
N VAL A 189 -5.18 -1.87 6.34
CA VAL A 189 -5.02 -1.03 7.55
C VAL A 189 -3.65 -1.19 8.18
N TYR A 190 -3.01 -2.36 8.08
CA TYR A 190 -1.67 -2.60 8.63
C TYR A 190 -0.62 -1.58 8.15
N MET A 191 -0.79 -1.03 6.94
CA MET A 191 0.15 -0.05 6.37
C MET A 191 0.18 1.27 7.13
N TYR A 192 -0.91 1.61 7.80
CA TYR A 192 -1.02 2.82 8.63
C TYR A 192 -0.72 2.51 10.08
N ASP A 193 -1.15 1.34 10.53
CA ASP A 193 -0.99 0.90 11.90
C ASP A 193 0.49 0.79 12.29
N ASN A 194 1.32 0.26 11.41
CA ASN A 194 2.74 0.06 11.66
C ASN A 194 3.53 1.37 11.88
N PRO A 195 3.44 2.41 11.03
CA PRO A 195 4.10 3.67 11.30
C PRO A 195 3.54 4.39 12.53
N LEU A 196 2.24 4.26 12.84
CA LEU A 196 1.66 4.81 14.07
C LEU A 196 2.20 4.07 15.30
N ALA A 197 2.28 2.75 15.28
CA ALA A 197 2.85 1.94 16.35
C ALA A 197 4.34 2.25 16.57
N ALA A 198 5.12 2.41 15.51
CA ALA A 198 6.52 2.81 15.60
C ALA A 198 6.66 4.19 16.29
N ARG A 199 5.88 5.19 15.89
CA ARG A 199 5.89 6.51 16.54
C ARG A 199 5.46 6.46 18.01
N ALA A 200 4.44 5.67 18.32
CA ALA A 200 3.97 5.48 19.70
C ALA A 200 5.06 4.88 20.61
N ASN A 201 5.97 4.09 20.05
CA ASN A 201 7.14 3.55 20.73
C ASN A 201 8.37 4.47 20.71
N GLY A 202 8.26 5.71 20.23
CA GLY A 202 9.35 6.66 20.13
C GLY A 202 10.37 6.36 19.02
N GLU A 203 9.99 5.53 18.05
CA GLU A 203 10.83 5.16 16.93
C GLU A 203 10.70 6.16 15.77
N SER A 204 11.78 6.28 14.97
CA SER A 204 11.78 7.15 13.80
C SER A 204 11.01 6.55 12.64
N VAL A 205 10.14 7.36 12.03
CA VAL A 205 9.39 7.05 10.81
C VAL A 205 9.79 8.05 9.74
N GLY A 206 10.42 7.55 8.67
CA GLY A 206 10.83 8.34 7.52
C GLY A 206 9.77 8.38 6.42
N GLU A 207 9.94 9.30 5.48
CA GLU A 207 9.16 9.39 4.24
C GLU A 207 10.09 9.56 3.04
N ILE A 208 9.79 8.89 1.93
CA ILE A 208 10.41 9.09 0.63
C ILE A 208 9.34 9.14 -0.44
N LYS A 209 9.51 9.99 -1.45
CA LYS A 209 8.64 10.05 -2.62
C LYS A 209 9.39 9.49 -3.83
N VAL A 210 8.78 8.52 -4.51
CA VAL A 210 9.37 7.81 -5.65
C VAL A 210 8.40 7.75 -6.83
N ASP A 211 8.95 7.52 -8.01
CA ASP A 211 8.17 7.40 -9.24
C ASP A 211 7.57 6.00 -9.38
N LEU A 212 6.32 5.84 -8.90
CA LEU A 212 5.53 4.63 -9.04
C LEU A 212 4.47 4.82 -10.12
N ILE A 213 4.91 4.91 -11.37
CA ILE A 213 4.02 5.14 -12.50
C ILE A 213 3.10 3.93 -12.69
N TYR A 214 1.81 4.18 -12.84
CA TYR A 214 0.82 3.15 -13.14
C TYR A 214 0.99 2.69 -14.58
N PRO A 215 1.05 1.37 -14.83
CA PRO A 215 1.04 0.84 -16.18
C PRO A 215 -0.24 1.25 -16.91
N GLU A 216 -0.11 1.68 -18.18
CA GLU A 216 -1.23 2.16 -19.00
C GLU A 216 -2.37 1.13 -19.08
N SER A 217 -2.02 -0.15 -19.28
CA SER A 217 -2.99 -1.25 -19.33
C SER A 217 -3.81 -1.40 -18.03
N GLN A 218 -3.21 -1.12 -16.87
CA GLN A 218 -3.93 -1.12 -15.60
C GLN A 218 -4.83 0.11 -15.50
N VAL A 219 -4.36 1.28 -15.92
CA VAL A 219 -5.17 2.52 -15.93
C VAL A 219 -6.40 2.37 -16.82
N GLU A 220 -6.23 1.82 -18.02
CA GLU A 220 -7.35 1.55 -18.95
C GLU A 220 -8.38 0.59 -18.34
N GLN A 221 -7.93 -0.47 -17.66
CA GLN A 221 -8.82 -1.44 -17.02
C GLN A 221 -9.61 -0.84 -15.85
N GLU A 222 -9.02 0.07 -15.09
CA GLU A 222 -9.58 0.61 -13.85
C GLU A 222 -10.35 1.93 -14.05
N THR A 223 -10.08 2.69 -15.14
CA THR A 223 -10.75 3.97 -15.41
C THR A 223 -12.20 3.73 -15.83
N ASP A 224 -13.11 4.54 -15.31
CA ASP A 224 -14.56 4.48 -15.57
C ASP A 224 -15.18 3.10 -15.31
N ASN A 225 -14.56 2.30 -14.45
CA ASN A 225 -15.02 0.96 -14.10
C ASN A 225 -15.72 0.96 -12.72
N PRO A 226 -17.07 0.83 -12.67
CA PRO A 226 -17.84 0.90 -11.43
C PRO A 226 -17.42 -0.10 -10.35
N THR A 227 -16.90 -1.27 -10.76
CA THR A 227 -16.41 -2.29 -9.83
C THR A 227 -15.17 -1.79 -9.08
N PHE A 228 -14.25 -1.10 -9.78
CA PHE A 228 -13.08 -0.51 -9.16
C PHE A 228 -13.42 0.71 -8.32
N ASP A 229 -14.34 1.57 -8.76
CA ASP A 229 -14.82 2.71 -7.99
C ASP A 229 -15.41 2.26 -6.64
N ARG A 230 -16.25 1.22 -6.66
CA ARG A 230 -16.80 0.62 -5.44
C ARG A 230 -15.71 0.04 -4.54
N LYS A 231 -14.77 -0.70 -5.08
CA LYS A 231 -13.63 -1.24 -4.33
C LYS A 231 -12.82 -0.11 -3.66
N ARG A 232 -12.58 1.01 -4.36
CA ARG A 232 -11.87 2.17 -3.78
C ARG A 232 -12.66 2.84 -2.68
N TYR A 233 -13.98 2.98 -2.84
CA TYR A 233 -14.85 3.46 -1.77
C TYR A 233 -14.79 2.54 -0.53
N GLU A 234 -14.91 1.23 -0.70
CA GLU A 234 -14.85 0.27 0.40
C GLU A 234 -13.51 0.34 1.15
N GLN A 235 -12.40 0.44 0.42
CA GLN A 235 -11.07 0.64 1.00
C GLN A 235 -11.00 1.94 1.79
N PHE A 236 -11.44 3.05 1.22
CA PHE A 236 -11.51 4.35 1.87
C PHE A 236 -12.34 4.30 3.16
N ALA A 237 -13.56 3.79 3.07
CA ALA A 237 -14.47 3.70 4.20
C ALA A 237 -13.91 2.82 5.34
N LEU A 238 -13.38 1.64 4.99
CA LEU A 238 -12.78 0.72 5.96
C LEU A 238 -11.60 1.36 6.70
N GLN A 239 -10.68 1.96 5.95
CA GLN A 239 -9.47 2.56 6.49
C GLN A 239 -9.78 3.74 7.41
N LEU A 240 -10.58 4.70 6.95
CA LEU A 240 -10.92 5.87 7.75
C LEU A 240 -11.77 5.51 8.97
N ASN A 241 -12.73 4.59 8.81
CA ASN A 241 -13.56 4.14 9.93
C ASN A 241 -12.73 3.49 11.05
N TYR A 242 -11.69 2.73 10.69
CA TYR A 242 -10.77 2.14 11.65
C TYR A 242 -9.83 3.19 12.27
N LEU A 243 -9.14 3.96 11.42
CA LEU A 243 -8.06 4.84 11.87
C LEU A 243 -8.58 6.04 12.67
N LEU A 244 -9.71 6.63 12.28
CA LEU A 244 -10.28 7.78 12.98
C LEU A 244 -10.92 7.43 14.34
N ARG A 245 -11.11 6.15 14.65
CA ARG A 245 -11.58 5.68 15.96
C ARG A 245 -10.46 5.38 16.94
N ARG A 246 -9.21 5.52 16.52
CA ARG A 246 -8.06 5.25 17.39
C ARG A 246 -7.91 6.34 18.46
N PRO A 247 -7.45 5.95 19.68
CA PRO A 247 -7.27 6.91 20.78
C PRO A 247 -6.15 7.94 20.54
N GLU A 248 -5.25 7.65 19.60
CA GLU A 248 -4.13 8.55 19.24
C GLU A 248 -4.55 9.74 18.37
N VAL A 249 -5.80 9.79 17.89
CA VAL A 249 -6.36 10.96 17.18
C VAL A 249 -6.45 12.11 18.16
N LYS A 250 -5.59 13.12 17.97
CA LYS A 250 -5.45 14.27 18.87
C LYS A 250 -6.40 15.40 18.47
N GLN A 251 -6.87 16.16 19.46
CA GLN A 251 -7.47 17.48 19.23
C GLN A 251 -6.41 18.43 18.60
N PRO A 252 -6.73 19.26 17.61
CA PRO A 252 -8.03 19.86 17.25
C PRO A 252 -8.77 19.19 16.08
N ALA A 253 -8.43 17.95 15.74
CA ALA A 253 -9.00 17.26 14.59
C ALA A 253 -10.37 16.60 14.84
N ASP A 254 -10.97 16.79 16.02
CA ASP A 254 -12.25 16.17 16.38
C ASP A 254 -13.40 16.57 15.46
N ASP A 255 -13.47 17.83 15.03
CA ASP A 255 -14.54 18.28 14.12
C ASP A 255 -14.40 17.64 12.74
N LEU A 256 -13.19 17.61 12.17
CA LEU A 256 -12.91 16.93 10.91
C LEU A 256 -13.18 15.43 11.02
N ARG A 257 -12.70 14.80 12.09
CA ARG A 257 -12.96 13.39 12.39
C ARG A 257 -14.45 13.09 12.47
N ASN A 258 -15.21 13.88 13.25
CA ASN A 258 -16.63 13.68 13.45
C ASN A 258 -17.41 13.92 12.16
N MET A 259 -17.02 14.89 11.36
CA MET A 259 -17.58 15.13 10.03
C MET A 259 -17.40 13.89 9.13
N VAL A 260 -16.18 13.38 9.00
CA VAL A 260 -15.88 12.20 8.14
C VAL A 260 -16.62 10.95 8.64
N LEU A 261 -16.55 10.66 9.95
CA LEU A 261 -17.25 9.51 10.53
C LEU A 261 -18.78 9.63 10.42
N GLY A 262 -19.32 10.84 10.58
CA GLY A 262 -20.75 11.11 10.40
C GLY A 262 -21.21 10.85 8.97
N ARG A 263 -20.41 11.26 7.97
CA ARG A 263 -20.71 10.97 6.56
C ARG A 263 -20.64 9.49 6.22
N LEU A 264 -19.63 8.79 6.73
CA LEU A 264 -19.52 7.34 6.56
C LEU A 264 -20.69 6.59 7.19
N ALA A 265 -21.18 7.04 8.34
CA ALA A 265 -22.32 6.42 9.03
C ALA A 265 -23.67 6.59 8.29
N LEU A 266 -23.77 7.60 7.41
CA LEU A 266 -24.98 7.83 6.60
C LEU A 266 -25.01 7.00 5.31
N MET A 267 -23.91 6.35 4.95
CA MET A 267 -23.85 5.51 3.75
C MET A 267 -24.55 4.17 4.00
N PRO A 268 -25.34 3.68 3.02
CA PRO A 268 -25.91 2.35 3.11
C PRO A 268 -24.81 1.25 3.09
N GLU A 269 -25.14 0.07 3.60
CA GLU A 269 -24.22 -1.07 3.63
C GLU A 269 -23.72 -1.46 2.22
N ARG A 270 -24.58 -1.28 1.21
CA ARG A 270 -24.26 -1.56 -0.20
C ARG A 270 -24.65 -0.36 -1.06
N PRO A 271 -23.79 0.68 -1.10
CA PRO A 271 -24.12 1.88 -1.84
C PRO A 271 -24.09 1.65 -3.35
N THR A 272 -24.95 2.36 -4.05
CA THR A 272 -24.93 2.47 -5.51
C THR A 272 -23.76 3.36 -5.97
N ASP A 273 -23.36 3.25 -7.24
CA ASP A 273 -22.30 4.10 -7.81
C ASP A 273 -22.65 5.58 -7.75
N LYS A 274 -23.94 5.92 -7.87
CA LYS A 274 -24.44 7.30 -7.70
C LYS A 274 -24.22 7.80 -6.28
N GLU A 275 -24.58 7.01 -5.27
CA GLU A 275 -24.38 7.35 -3.86
C GLU A 275 -22.90 7.48 -3.52
N ILE A 276 -22.03 6.63 -4.07
CA ILE A 276 -20.57 6.75 -3.91
C ILE A 276 -20.07 8.10 -4.46
N LYS A 277 -20.49 8.48 -5.67
CA LYS A 277 -20.08 9.76 -6.28
C LYS A 277 -20.60 10.97 -5.48
N GLU A 278 -21.85 10.92 -5.05
CA GLU A 278 -22.47 11.96 -4.21
C GLU A 278 -21.77 12.08 -2.84
N PHE A 279 -21.40 10.96 -2.23
CA PHE A 279 -20.65 10.93 -0.99
C PHE A 279 -19.32 11.69 -1.13
N PHE A 280 -18.50 11.37 -2.14
CA PHE A 280 -17.22 12.06 -2.33
C PHE A 280 -17.39 13.54 -2.67
N ASN A 281 -18.38 13.91 -3.49
CA ASN A 281 -18.69 15.31 -3.78
C ASN A 281 -19.03 16.11 -2.52
N THR A 282 -19.83 15.53 -1.65
CA THR A 282 -20.25 16.16 -0.39
C THR A 282 -19.08 16.25 0.59
N LEU A 283 -18.32 15.15 0.74
CA LEU A 283 -17.19 15.10 1.66
C LEU A 283 -16.09 16.10 1.28
N GLU A 284 -15.77 16.24 -0.01
CA GLU A 284 -14.82 17.25 -0.48
C GLU A 284 -15.32 18.68 -0.25
N ALA A 285 -16.60 18.94 -0.51
CA ALA A 285 -17.18 20.27 -0.28
C ALA A 285 -17.07 20.68 1.20
N GLU A 286 -17.33 19.77 2.12
CA GLU A 286 -17.18 20.00 3.55
C GLU A 286 -15.70 20.10 3.98
N ALA A 287 -14.84 19.24 3.44
CA ALA A 287 -13.40 19.26 3.72
C ALA A 287 -12.75 20.59 3.32
N ARG A 288 -13.28 21.30 2.30
CA ARG A 288 -12.84 22.67 1.95
C ARG A 288 -13.05 23.65 3.09
N GLY A 289 -14.10 23.49 3.89
CA GLY A 289 -14.31 24.28 5.12
C GLY A 289 -13.20 24.09 6.16
N PHE A 290 -12.48 22.97 6.11
CA PHE A 290 -11.32 22.65 6.94
C PHE A 290 -9.95 22.91 6.24
N GLY A 291 -9.97 23.52 5.05
CA GLY A 291 -8.76 23.88 4.31
C GLY A 291 -8.26 22.83 3.31
N TYR A 292 -9.10 21.85 2.94
CA TYR A 292 -8.78 20.94 1.83
C TYR A 292 -8.75 21.70 0.50
N LYS A 293 -7.68 21.50 -0.26
CA LYS A 293 -7.55 22.03 -1.63
C LYS A 293 -7.34 20.84 -2.56
N ASN A 294 -8.23 20.67 -3.52
CA ASN A 294 -8.01 19.69 -4.59
C ASN A 294 -6.94 20.23 -5.53
N ASN A 295 -6.00 19.39 -5.97
CA ASN A 295 -4.92 19.79 -6.89
C ASN A 295 -5.43 20.45 -8.19
N LYS A 296 -6.66 20.18 -8.62
CA LYS A 296 -7.30 20.89 -9.74
C LYS A 296 -7.55 22.37 -9.46
N ASP A 297 -7.76 22.75 -8.19
CA ASP A 297 -8.01 24.15 -7.81
C ASP A 297 -6.72 25.00 -7.80
N THR A 298 -5.55 24.37 -7.73
CA THR A 298 -4.25 25.04 -7.73
C THR A 298 -3.74 25.37 -9.14
N GLN A 299 -4.19 24.69 -10.17
CA GLN A 299 -3.81 24.98 -11.57
C GLN A 299 -4.51 26.21 -12.17
N TYR A 300 -5.64 26.66 -11.60
CA TYR A 300 -6.38 27.84 -12.07
C TYR A 300 -5.97 29.15 -11.38
N LEU A 301 -5.08 29.12 -10.38
CA LEU A 301 -4.59 30.32 -9.69
C LEU A 301 -3.20 30.79 -10.17
N SER A 302 -2.64 30.14 -11.18
CA SER A 302 -1.32 30.47 -11.78
C SER A 302 -1.42 30.98 -13.24
N LEU A 303 -2.53 31.64 -13.62
CA LEU A 303 -2.65 32.41 -14.86
C LEU A 303 -2.92 33.87 -14.57
#